data_b0cf7ce62749c1ec0296d89b664c17d9
#
_entry.id   b0cf7ce62749c1ec0296d89b664c17d9
#
_cell.length_a   1.000
_cell.length_b   1.000
_cell.length_c   1.000
_cell.angle_alpha   90.00
_cell.angle_beta   90.00
_cell.angle_gamma   90.00
#
_symmetry.space_group_name_H-M   'P 1'
#
loop_
_entity.id
_entity.type
_entity.pdbx_description
1 polymer ?
#
loop_
_entity_poly.entity_id
_entity_poly.type
_entity_poly.pdbx_seq_one_letter_code
_entity_poly.pdbx_strand_id
1 'polypeptide(L)'
;PEMHQTKKGNQWHFGMKAHIGVDLDSGLVHTVLTTPANVNDVTQAHGLLHGQETVALGDAGYQGVAKRPENQDAPVTWHVALRPGVRRALPDDALGRLQERVEQVKASLRAKVEHPFHIVKNLFKHRKARYRGLAKNTAQLFTLFGLANVVLAGWRLRARHSLRAS
;
A
#
# COMPACT_ATOMS: atom_id res chain seq x y z
N PRO A 1 20.45 12.51 10.39
CA PRO A 1 19.27 11.96 11.05
C PRO A 1 18.35 11.33 10.02
N GLU A 2 18.20 10.02 10.14
CA GLU A 2 17.52 9.15 9.15
C GLU A 2 16.00 9.08 9.39
N MET A 3 15.51 9.64 10.48
CA MET A 3 14.08 9.76 10.80
C MET A 3 13.70 11.23 10.83
N HIS A 4 12.44 11.54 10.49
CA HIS A 4 11.99 12.91 10.37
C HIS A 4 10.59 13.12 10.94
N GLN A 5 10.24 14.37 11.18
CA GLN A 5 8.89 14.76 11.59
C GLN A 5 7.97 14.83 10.38
N THR A 6 6.72 14.44 10.57
CA THR A 6 5.64 14.66 9.61
C THR A 6 4.38 15.07 10.35
N LYS A 7 3.53 15.87 9.69
CA LYS A 7 2.24 16.30 10.22
C LYS A 7 1.12 15.47 9.59
N LYS A 8 0.26 14.87 10.42
CA LYS A 8 -0.96 14.20 9.96
C LYS A 8 -2.16 14.80 10.68
N GLY A 9 -2.96 15.53 9.96
CA GLY A 9 -3.97 16.40 10.57
C GLY A 9 -3.31 17.45 11.46
N ASN A 10 -3.72 17.56 12.72
CA ASN A 10 -3.14 18.49 13.70
C ASN A 10 -2.05 17.86 14.59
N GLN A 11 -1.66 16.59 14.35
CA GLN A 11 -0.65 15.91 15.15
C GLN A 11 0.67 15.79 14.42
N TRP A 12 1.76 16.01 15.15
CA TRP A 12 3.12 15.76 14.70
C TRP A 12 3.56 14.36 15.07
N HIS A 13 4.13 13.66 14.11
CA HIS A 13 4.69 12.33 14.29
C HIS A 13 6.17 12.36 13.88
N PHE A 14 7.03 11.80 14.72
CA PHE A 14 8.45 11.60 14.41
C PHE A 14 8.68 10.12 14.08
N GLY A 15 9.38 9.84 13.00
CA GLY A 15 9.71 8.46 12.67
C GLY A 15 9.96 8.23 11.17
N MET A 16 9.42 7.14 10.69
CA MET A 16 9.60 6.64 9.34
C MET A 16 8.25 6.20 8.73
N LYS A 17 8.24 6.04 7.41
CA LYS A 17 7.16 5.39 6.67
C LYS A 17 7.64 4.03 6.15
N ALA A 18 6.72 3.08 6.08
CA ALA A 18 6.87 1.84 5.33
C ALA A 18 5.95 1.90 4.10
N HIS A 19 6.52 1.66 2.95
CA HIS A 19 5.82 1.52 1.68
C HIS A 19 5.92 0.06 1.27
N ILE A 20 4.83 -0.55 0.83
CA ILE A 20 4.83 -1.95 0.40
C ILE A 20 4.17 -2.09 -0.97
N GLY A 21 4.78 -2.91 -1.82
CA GLY A 21 4.17 -3.47 -3.00
C GLY A 21 3.50 -4.80 -2.65
N VAL A 22 2.23 -4.95 -3.02
CA VAL A 22 1.42 -6.14 -2.74
C VAL A 22 0.87 -6.67 -4.04
N ASP A 23 1.13 -7.93 -4.31
CA ASP A 23 0.58 -8.61 -5.46
C ASP A 23 -0.95 -8.71 -5.37
N LEU A 24 -1.63 -8.35 -6.45
CA LEU A 24 -3.07 -8.23 -6.47
C LEU A 24 -3.77 -9.59 -6.33
N ASP A 25 -3.21 -10.65 -6.89
CA ASP A 25 -3.82 -11.97 -6.87
C ASP A 25 -3.55 -12.69 -5.56
N SER A 26 -2.28 -12.76 -5.16
CA SER A 26 -1.88 -13.43 -3.93
C SER A 26 -2.03 -12.56 -2.67
N GLY A 27 -2.15 -11.22 -2.76
CA GLY A 27 -2.14 -10.30 -1.61
C GLY A 27 -0.87 -10.44 -0.75
N LEU A 28 0.20 -11.01 -1.31
CA LEU A 28 1.48 -11.12 -0.62
C LEU A 28 2.33 -9.88 -0.91
N VAL A 29 3.12 -9.49 0.07
CA VAL A 29 4.08 -8.39 -0.07
C VAL A 29 5.27 -8.89 -0.88
N HIS A 30 5.57 -8.25 -2.00
CA HIS A 30 6.75 -8.55 -2.81
C HIS A 30 7.86 -7.51 -2.64
N THR A 31 7.51 -6.27 -2.27
CA THR A 31 8.48 -5.19 -2.09
C THR A 31 8.20 -4.45 -0.80
N VAL A 32 9.25 -4.10 -0.07
CA VAL A 32 9.20 -3.25 1.12
C VAL A 32 10.22 -2.14 0.96
N LEU A 33 9.79 -0.89 1.06
CA LEU A 33 10.65 0.28 1.12
C LEU A 33 10.39 1.06 2.39
N THR A 34 11.40 1.72 2.89
CA THR A 34 11.26 2.59 4.07
C THR A 34 11.90 3.94 3.80
N THR A 35 11.24 4.97 4.29
CA THR A 35 11.71 6.35 4.15
C THR A 35 11.53 7.12 5.45
N PRO A 36 12.25 8.24 5.63
CA PRO A 36 11.88 9.24 6.63
C PRO A 36 10.41 9.64 6.49
N ALA A 37 9.76 9.98 7.60
CA ALA A 37 8.31 10.24 7.62
C ALA A 37 7.86 11.43 6.76
N ASN A 38 8.75 12.35 6.41
CA ASN A 38 8.47 13.53 5.59
C ASN A 38 8.50 13.25 4.07
N VAL A 39 8.99 12.08 3.64
CA VAL A 39 9.04 11.72 2.20
C VAL A 39 7.64 11.47 1.68
N ASN A 40 7.32 11.99 0.50
CA ASN A 40 6.02 11.79 -0.14
C ASN A 40 5.90 10.38 -0.72
N ASP A 41 4.76 9.73 -0.51
CA ASP A 41 4.51 8.35 -0.94
C ASP A 41 4.64 8.19 -2.47
N VAL A 42 4.16 9.18 -3.23
CA VAL A 42 4.22 9.17 -4.70
C VAL A 42 5.65 9.08 -5.25
N THR A 43 6.66 9.58 -4.53
CA THR A 43 8.06 9.51 -4.95
C THR A 43 8.65 8.11 -4.82
N GLN A 44 7.98 7.23 -4.08
CA GLN A 44 8.45 5.86 -3.83
C GLN A 44 7.76 4.83 -4.74
N ALA A 45 6.79 5.27 -5.55
CA ALA A 45 5.97 4.39 -6.38
C ALA A 45 6.81 3.52 -7.32
N HIS A 46 7.80 4.11 -8.00
CA HIS A 46 8.69 3.38 -8.91
C HIS A 46 9.42 2.23 -8.20
N GLY A 47 9.97 2.48 -7.03
CA GLY A 47 10.70 1.47 -6.26
C GLY A 47 9.82 0.35 -5.68
N LEU A 48 8.49 0.48 -5.74
CA LEU A 48 7.56 -0.57 -5.31
C LEU A 48 7.23 -1.56 -6.44
N LEU A 49 7.53 -1.22 -7.68
CA LEU A 49 7.34 -2.10 -8.83
C LEU A 49 8.50 -3.09 -8.94
N HIS A 50 8.22 -4.31 -9.39
CA HIS A 50 9.26 -5.32 -9.70
C HIS A 50 9.50 -5.49 -11.22
N GLY A 51 8.80 -4.68 -12.05
CA GLY A 51 9.03 -4.57 -13.49
C GLY A 51 8.21 -5.53 -14.37
N GLN A 52 7.35 -6.36 -13.78
CA GLN A 52 6.46 -7.27 -14.51
C GLN A 52 4.98 -6.84 -14.43
N GLU A 53 4.70 -5.77 -13.72
CA GLU A 53 3.35 -5.27 -13.55
C GLU A 53 2.84 -4.58 -14.83
N THR A 54 1.64 -4.92 -15.24
CA THR A 54 0.90 -4.20 -16.29
C THR A 54 -0.06 -3.18 -15.68
N VAL A 55 -0.45 -3.37 -14.42
CA VAL A 55 -1.40 -2.52 -13.69
C VAL A 55 -0.90 -2.29 -12.27
N ALA A 56 -1.00 -1.05 -11.81
CA ALA A 56 -0.74 -0.69 -10.42
C ALA A 56 -1.88 0.17 -9.85
N LEU A 57 -2.29 -0.16 -8.62
CA LEU A 57 -3.31 0.61 -7.90
C LEU A 57 -2.67 1.41 -6.77
N GLY A 58 -3.01 2.70 -6.70
CA GLY A 58 -2.56 3.60 -5.66
C GLY A 58 -3.72 4.29 -4.93
N ASP A 59 -3.47 4.71 -3.70
CA ASP A 59 -4.41 5.59 -3.00
C ASP A 59 -4.33 7.03 -3.52
N ALA A 60 -5.15 7.92 -2.96
CA ALA A 60 -5.17 9.33 -3.38
C ALA A 60 -3.85 10.09 -3.11
N GLY A 61 -2.93 9.53 -2.32
CA GLY A 61 -1.58 10.07 -2.11
C GLY A 61 -0.67 9.88 -3.32
N TYR A 62 -1.01 8.96 -4.23
CA TYR A 62 -0.27 8.70 -5.46
C TYR A 62 -0.76 9.50 -6.67
N GLN A 63 -1.60 10.53 -6.47
CA GLN A 63 -2.04 11.39 -7.57
C GLN A 63 -0.85 12.00 -8.31
N GLY A 64 -0.89 11.90 -9.65
CA GLY A 64 0.17 12.39 -10.53
C GLY A 64 1.35 11.42 -10.73
N VAL A 65 1.30 10.20 -10.17
CA VAL A 65 2.36 9.19 -10.28
C VAL A 65 2.79 8.90 -11.72
N ALA A 66 1.83 8.77 -12.64
CA ALA A 66 2.13 8.49 -14.06
C ALA A 66 2.85 9.63 -14.78
N LYS A 67 2.78 10.87 -14.25
CA LYS A 67 3.43 12.05 -14.85
C LYS A 67 4.86 12.26 -14.34
N ARG A 68 5.30 11.47 -13.40
CA ARG A 68 6.65 11.61 -12.83
C ARG A 68 7.70 11.03 -13.76
N PRO A 69 8.86 11.70 -13.90
CA PRO A 69 9.92 11.23 -14.80
C PRO A 69 10.32 9.77 -14.58
N GLU A 70 10.40 9.34 -13.32
CA GLU A 70 10.78 7.98 -12.95
C GLU A 70 9.75 6.90 -13.34
N ASN A 71 8.53 7.29 -13.72
CA ASN A 71 7.44 6.38 -14.08
C ASN A 71 7.01 6.51 -15.56
N GLN A 72 7.57 7.45 -16.33
CA GLN A 72 7.15 7.70 -17.71
C GLN A 72 7.40 6.52 -18.63
N ASP A 73 8.51 5.81 -18.43
CA ASP A 73 8.89 4.65 -19.24
C ASP A 73 8.45 3.32 -18.63
N ALA A 74 7.77 3.35 -17.48
CA ALA A 74 7.25 2.13 -16.87
C ALA A 74 6.04 1.59 -17.66
N PRO A 75 6.06 0.32 -18.11
CA PRO A 75 4.97 -0.28 -18.90
C PRO A 75 3.76 -0.61 -18.02
N VAL A 76 3.41 0.27 -17.09
CA VAL A 76 2.36 0.05 -16.09
C VAL A 76 1.24 1.07 -16.22
N THR A 77 0.01 0.60 -16.20
CA THR A 77 -1.19 1.45 -16.15
C THR A 77 -1.53 1.76 -14.68
N TRP A 78 -1.45 3.04 -14.31
CA TRP A 78 -1.74 3.48 -12.94
C TRP A 78 -3.23 3.76 -12.72
N HIS A 79 -3.82 3.11 -11.76
CA HIS A 79 -5.20 3.34 -11.28
C HIS A 79 -5.19 3.95 -9.88
N VAL A 80 -5.10 5.27 -9.82
CA VAL A 80 -5.08 6.01 -8.56
C VAL A 80 -6.51 6.34 -8.11
N ALA A 81 -6.80 6.19 -6.83
CA ALA A 81 -8.08 6.55 -6.26
C ALA A 81 -8.34 8.06 -6.34
N LEU A 82 -9.57 8.45 -6.55
CA LEU A 82 -9.98 9.85 -6.49
C LEU A 82 -9.82 10.40 -5.07
N ARG A 83 -9.47 11.69 -4.98
CA ARG A 83 -9.50 12.39 -3.70
C ARG A 83 -10.92 12.43 -3.15
N PRO A 84 -11.13 12.32 -1.83
CA PRO A 84 -12.47 12.27 -1.24
C PRO A 84 -13.39 13.42 -1.65
N GLY A 85 -12.85 14.64 -1.85
CA GLY A 85 -13.60 15.80 -2.32
C GLY A 85 -14.09 15.64 -3.76
N VAL A 86 -13.22 15.15 -4.66
CA VAL A 86 -13.56 14.90 -6.07
C VAL A 86 -14.59 13.77 -6.18
N ARG A 87 -14.41 12.70 -5.43
CA ARG A 87 -15.35 11.56 -5.41
C ARG A 87 -16.74 11.97 -4.94
N ARG A 88 -16.84 12.82 -3.91
CA ARG A 88 -18.12 13.35 -3.42
C ARG A 88 -18.81 14.31 -4.41
N ALA A 89 -18.05 14.95 -5.29
CA ALA A 89 -18.54 15.87 -6.31
C ALA A 89 -18.87 15.17 -7.64
N LEU A 90 -18.86 13.85 -7.71
CA LEU A 90 -19.28 13.12 -8.91
C LEU A 90 -20.74 13.43 -9.22
N PRO A 91 -21.10 13.65 -10.52
CA PRO A 91 -22.46 13.97 -10.91
C PRO A 91 -23.41 12.77 -10.66
N ASP A 92 -24.67 13.07 -10.38
CA ASP A 92 -25.70 12.04 -10.21
C ASP A 92 -26.36 11.67 -11.57
N ASP A 93 -25.52 11.26 -12.50
CA ASP A 93 -25.92 10.75 -13.81
C ASP A 93 -25.37 9.34 -14.04
N ALA A 94 -25.60 8.78 -15.23
CA ALA A 94 -25.12 7.45 -15.58
C ALA A 94 -23.59 7.35 -15.54
N LEU A 95 -22.88 8.40 -15.96
CA LEU A 95 -21.41 8.45 -15.96
C LEU A 95 -20.85 8.55 -14.54
N GLY A 96 -21.42 9.41 -13.71
CA GLY A 96 -20.99 9.56 -12.31
C GLY A 96 -21.22 8.27 -11.50
N ARG A 97 -22.36 7.59 -11.71
CA ARG A 97 -22.62 6.29 -11.09
C ARG A 97 -21.62 5.21 -11.56
N LEU A 98 -21.24 5.21 -12.84
CA LEU A 98 -20.20 4.31 -13.35
C LEU A 98 -18.84 4.61 -12.72
N GLN A 99 -18.45 5.88 -12.63
CA GLN A 99 -17.21 6.30 -11.99
C GLN A 99 -17.19 5.90 -10.51
N GLU A 100 -18.30 6.06 -9.78
CA GLU A 100 -18.39 5.63 -8.38
C GLU A 100 -18.21 4.11 -8.24
N ARG A 101 -18.77 3.30 -9.13
CA ARG A 101 -18.56 1.84 -9.16
C ARG A 101 -17.08 1.49 -9.40
N VAL A 102 -16.41 2.20 -10.31
CA VAL A 102 -14.97 2.02 -10.56
C VAL A 102 -14.17 2.33 -9.28
N GLU A 103 -14.50 3.41 -8.57
CA GLU A 103 -13.85 3.76 -7.30
C GLU A 103 -14.10 2.71 -6.20
N GLN A 104 -15.29 2.12 -6.14
CA GLN A 104 -15.60 1.02 -5.23
C GLN A 104 -14.75 -0.23 -5.54
N VAL A 105 -14.60 -0.59 -6.81
CA VAL A 105 -13.74 -1.71 -7.23
C VAL A 105 -12.28 -1.43 -6.85
N LYS A 106 -11.75 -0.23 -7.16
CA LYS A 106 -10.39 0.17 -6.75
C LYS A 106 -10.20 0.06 -5.23
N ALA A 107 -11.18 0.53 -4.44
CA ALA A 107 -11.13 0.45 -2.98
C ALA A 107 -11.09 -0.99 -2.49
N SER A 108 -11.92 -1.87 -3.05
CA SER A 108 -11.94 -3.31 -2.72
C SER A 108 -10.60 -4.00 -3.03
N LEU A 109 -10.02 -3.71 -4.19
CA LEU A 109 -8.72 -4.28 -4.57
C LEU A 109 -7.60 -3.76 -3.66
N ARG A 110 -7.59 -2.47 -3.36
CA ARG A 110 -6.60 -1.85 -2.46
C ARG A 110 -6.69 -2.35 -1.01
N ALA A 111 -7.85 -2.78 -0.56
CA ALA A 111 -8.00 -3.36 0.78
C ALA A 111 -7.04 -4.53 1.04
N LYS A 112 -6.58 -5.22 0.00
CA LYS A 112 -5.57 -6.28 0.12
C LYS A 112 -4.24 -5.77 0.70
N VAL A 113 -3.86 -4.52 0.43
CA VAL A 113 -2.65 -3.89 0.98
C VAL A 113 -2.77 -3.66 2.50
N GLU A 114 -3.98 -3.53 3.01
CA GLU A 114 -4.21 -3.31 4.44
C GLU A 114 -3.98 -4.59 5.26
N HIS A 115 -4.14 -5.78 4.67
CA HIS A 115 -4.01 -7.04 5.39
C HIS A 115 -2.60 -7.28 5.94
N PRO A 116 -1.49 -7.13 5.18
CA PRO A 116 -0.14 -7.22 5.73
C PRO A 116 0.11 -6.22 6.86
N PHE A 117 -0.34 -4.97 6.70
CA PHE A 117 -0.23 -3.96 7.76
C PHE A 117 -1.03 -4.34 9.00
N HIS A 118 -2.22 -4.91 8.83
CA HIS A 118 -3.04 -5.39 9.94
C HIS A 118 -2.30 -6.48 10.74
N ILE A 119 -1.69 -7.45 10.06
CA ILE A 119 -0.91 -8.51 10.70
C ILE A 119 0.26 -7.91 11.47
N VAL A 120 1.06 -7.06 10.85
CA VAL A 120 2.22 -6.44 11.49
C VAL A 120 1.80 -5.61 12.72
N LYS A 121 0.76 -4.79 12.59
CA LYS A 121 0.33 -3.90 13.68
C LYS A 121 -0.46 -4.61 14.79
N ASN A 122 -1.31 -5.55 14.44
CA ASN A 122 -2.26 -6.13 15.38
C ASN A 122 -1.88 -7.55 15.83
N LEU A 123 -1.42 -8.42 14.93
CA LEU A 123 -0.99 -9.76 15.32
C LEU A 123 0.41 -9.73 15.95
N PHE A 124 1.37 -9.07 15.29
CA PHE A 124 2.74 -8.97 15.80
C PHE A 124 2.96 -7.80 16.77
N LYS A 125 1.93 -6.97 17.01
CA LYS A 125 1.95 -5.82 17.94
C LYS A 125 3.03 -4.78 17.62
N HIS A 126 3.51 -4.74 16.38
CA HIS A 126 4.52 -3.76 15.95
C HIS A 126 3.84 -2.47 15.47
N ARG A 127 3.58 -1.55 16.40
CA ARG A 127 2.88 -0.27 16.12
C ARG A 127 3.80 0.95 16.08
N LYS A 128 5.04 0.83 16.57
CA LYS A 128 6.02 1.92 16.66
C LYS A 128 7.41 1.40 16.30
N ALA A 129 8.25 2.26 15.71
CA ALA A 129 9.66 1.99 15.55
C ALA A 129 10.31 1.68 16.91
N ARG A 130 11.14 0.65 16.97
CA ARG A 130 11.78 0.18 18.22
C ARG A 130 13.25 0.53 18.31
N TYR A 131 13.91 0.75 17.17
CA TYR A 131 15.34 1.03 17.10
C TYR A 131 15.60 2.48 16.74
N ARG A 132 16.79 2.96 17.06
CA ARG A 132 17.30 4.24 16.53
C ARG A 132 17.77 4.04 15.09
N GLY A 133 17.48 5.02 14.23
CA GLY A 133 17.88 5.04 12.83
C GLY A 133 16.97 4.20 11.91
N LEU A 134 17.11 4.45 10.61
CA LEU A 134 16.28 3.84 9.59
C LEU A 134 16.65 2.37 9.36
N ALA A 135 17.95 2.06 9.22
CA ALA A 135 18.45 0.75 8.79
C ALA A 135 17.96 -0.41 9.67
N LYS A 136 18.05 -0.31 10.99
CA LYS A 136 17.62 -1.37 11.91
C LYS A 136 16.10 -1.57 11.89
N ASN A 137 15.33 -0.48 11.80
CA ASN A 137 13.88 -0.57 11.68
C ASN A 137 13.46 -1.12 10.32
N THR A 138 14.19 -0.80 9.26
CA THR A 138 14.00 -1.38 7.91
C THR A 138 14.18 -2.90 7.95
N ALA A 139 15.31 -3.38 8.47
CA ALA A 139 15.56 -4.81 8.61
C ALA A 139 14.46 -5.53 9.41
N GLN A 140 13.98 -4.92 10.50
CA GLN A 140 12.85 -5.44 11.27
C GLN A 140 11.56 -5.50 10.44
N LEU A 141 11.25 -4.46 9.66
CA LEU A 141 10.05 -4.45 8.83
C LEU A 141 10.11 -5.49 7.72
N PHE A 142 11.27 -5.71 7.09
CA PHE A 142 11.47 -6.81 6.13
C PHE A 142 11.11 -8.16 6.76
N THR A 143 11.62 -8.45 7.94
CA THR A 143 11.31 -9.68 8.67
C THR A 143 9.82 -9.79 8.99
N LEU A 144 9.19 -8.71 9.48
CA LEU A 144 7.79 -8.70 9.87
C LEU A 144 6.86 -8.88 8.66
N PHE A 145 7.14 -8.25 7.53
CA PHE A 145 6.34 -8.44 6.31
C PHE A 145 6.57 -9.83 5.69
N GLY A 146 7.78 -10.39 5.76
CA GLY A 146 8.04 -11.77 5.38
C GLY A 146 7.22 -12.76 6.23
N LEU A 147 7.19 -12.59 7.55
CA LEU A 147 6.34 -13.40 8.44
C LEU A 147 4.85 -13.17 8.19
N ALA A 148 4.44 -11.94 7.86
CA ALA A 148 3.05 -11.65 7.48
C ALA A 148 2.64 -12.41 6.22
N ASN A 149 3.53 -12.56 5.23
CA ASN A 149 3.30 -13.39 4.05
C ASN A 149 3.07 -14.86 4.42
N VAL A 150 3.84 -15.41 5.34
CA VAL A 150 3.65 -16.80 5.82
C VAL A 150 2.26 -16.97 6.45
N VAL A 151 1.83 -16.02 7.28
CA VAL A 151 0.49 -16.03 7.91
C VAL A 151 -0.60 -15.95 6.83
N LEU A 152 -0.49 -15.03 5.87
CA LEU A 152 -1.47 -14.85 4.79
C LEU A 152 -1.57 -16.10 3.91
N ALA A 153 -0.43 -16.69 3.53
CA ALA A 153 -0.40 -17.93 2.77
C ALA A 153 -1.06 -19.10 3.54
N GLY A 154 -0.77 -19.21 4.83
CA GLY A 154 -1.39 -20.22 5.69
C GLY A 154 -2.91 -20.08 5.80
N TRP A 155 -3.42 -18.86 5.92
CA TRP A 155 -4.88 -18.62 5.94
C TRP A 155 -5.56 -19.01 4.62
N ARG A 156 -4.92 -18.73 3.49
CA ARG A 156 -5.44 -19.09 2.16
C ARG A 156 -5.46 -20.59 1.91
N LEU A 157 -4.40 -21.28 2.33
CA LEU A 157 -4.35 -22.74 2.21
C LEU A 157 -5.49 -23.38 3.01
N ARG A 158 -5.74 -22.93 4.23
CA ARG A 158 -6.87 -23.41 5.04
C ARG A 158 -8.23 -23.13 4.39
N ALA A 159 -8.44 -21.92 3.88
CA ALA A 159 -9.68 -21.56 3.18
C ALA A 159 -9.93 -22.43 1.94
N ARG A 160 -8.87 -22.77 1.17
CA ARG A 160 -8.99 -23.68 0.02
C ARG A 160 -9.31 -25.11 0.44
N HIS A 161 -8.77 -25.59 1.56
CA HIS A 161 -9.08 -26.91 2.07
C HIS A 161 -10.52 -27.02 2.56
N SER A 162 -11.04 -25.99 3.24
CA SER A 162 -12.45 -26.00 3.69
C SER A 162 -13.45 -25.99 2.55
N LEU A 163 -13.14 -25.29 1.43
CA LEU A 163 -14.00 -25.27 0.23
C LEU A 163 -13.97 -26.58 -0.58
N ARG A 164 -12.96 -27.43 -0.39
CA ARG A 164 -12.88 -28.74 -1.04
C ARG A 164 -13.50 -29.87 -0.22
N ALA A 165 -13.78 -29.60 1.07
CA ALA A 165 -14.35 -30.57 1.99
C ALA A 165 -15.87 -30.40 2.17
N SER A 166 -16.45 -29.36 1.58
CA SER A 166 -17.91 -29.08 1.49
C SER A 166 -18.44 -29.45 0.11
#